data_8348aea87f6e53a902cf14efb2330bc8
#
_entry.id   8348aea87f6e53a902cf14efb2330bc8
#
_cell.length_a   1.000
_cell.length_b   1.000
_cell.length_c   1.000
_cell.angle_alpha   90.00
_cell.angle_beta   90.00
_cell.angle_gamma   90.00
#
_symmetry.space_group_name_H-M   'P 1'
#
loop_
_entity.id
_entity.type
_entity.pdbx_description
1 polymer ?
#
loop_
_entity_poly.entity_id
_entity_poly.type
_entity_poly.pdbx_seq_one_letter_code
_entity_poly.pdbx_strand_id
1 'polypeptide(L)'
;MASLKQTHYVREKYPEDGKSTIYYIDIRAIDRFEDFYQKVQADPSVSFIKSKVARISEDENGNPVCWGVNTEGYKRYTTPHDLVVLAVGMEPSVKGINIPGHIVADSSGFIEADPANGAVFGAGCASNALDVNRAVQSATAAALRAIQVVNKVAKAEA
;
A
#
# COMPACT_ATOMS: atom_id res chain seq x y z
N MET A 1 -4.09 5.69 -1.80
CA MET A 1 -4.48 6.24 -0.46
C MET A 1 -3.28 6.54 0.43
N ALA A 2 -2.33 5.61 0.63
CA ALA A 2 -1.14 5.88 1.46
C ALA A 2 -0.34 7.10 0.96
N SER A 3 -0.06 7.19 -0.33
CA SER A 3 0.65 8.34 -0.94
C SER A 3 -0.09 9.66 -0.72
N LEU A 4 -1.43 9.66 -0.83
CA LEU A 4 -2.23 10.85 -0.51
C LEU A 4 -2.12 11.25 0.96
N LYS A 5 -2.05 10.29 1.89
CA LYS A 5 -1.83 10.58 3.31
C LYS A 5 -0.43 11.16 3.56
N GLN A 6 0.58 10.69 2.84
CA GLN A 6 1.95 11.18 2.96
C GLN A 6 2.10 12.65 2.56
N THR A 7 1.27 13.18 1.63
CA THR A 7 1.30 14.61 1.31
C THR A 7 0.97 15.50 2.52
N HIS A 8 0.08 15.03 3.41
CA HIS A 8 -0.21 15.74 4.66
C HIS A 8 1.02 15.79 5.59
N TYR A 9 1.81 14.73 5.65
CA TYR A 9 3.03 14.73 6.47
C TYR A 9 4.06 15.74 5.97
N VAL A 10 4.19 15.88 4.64
CA VAL A 10 5.05 16.89 4.03
C VAL A 10 4.57 18.29 4.40
N ARG A 11 3.27 18.57 4.24
CA ARG A 11 2.68 19.87 4.60
C ARG A 11 2.80 20.19 6.10
N GLU A 12 2.56 19.20 6.98
CA GLU A 12 2.69 19.38 8.44
C GLU A 12 4.13 19.70 8.84
N LYS A 13 5.11 19.07 8.18
CA LYS A 13 6.53 19.28 8.46
C LYS A 13 7.08 20.58 7.85
N TYR A 14 6.57 20.95 6.67
CA TYR A 14 7.02 22.11 5.89
C TYR A 14 5.81 22.93 5.44
N PRO A 15 5.16 23.68 6.36
CA PRO A 15 3.87 24.34 6.09
C PRO A 15 3.95 25.45 5.05
N GLU A 16 5.10 26.11 4.89
CA GLU A 16 5.27 27.22 3.96
C GLU A 16 5.78 26.79 2.58
N ASP A 17 6.77 25.88 2.55
CA ASP A 17 7.52 25.52 1.33
C ASP A 17 7.24 24.09 0.84
N GLY A 18 6.65 23.24 1.67
CA GLY A 18 6.40 21.84 1.36
C GLY A 18 5.43 21.67 0.22
N LYS A 19 5.90 21.12 -0.92
CA LYS A 19 5.08 20.79 -2.09
C LYS A 19 5.15 19.30 -2.36
N SER A 20 4.03 18.73 -2.76
CA SER A 20 3.94 17.33 -3.13
C SER A 20 3.38 17.18 -4.55
N THR A 21 3.98 16.31 -5.35
CA THR A 21 3.43 15.98 -6.67
C THR A 21 3.08 14.50 -6.70
N ILE A 22 1.83 14.18 -7.02
CA ILE A 22 1.34 12.82 -7.22
C ILE A 22 1.33 12.52 -8.71
N TYR A 23 2.24 11.67 -9.16
CA TYR A 23 2.19 11.09 -10.50
C TYR A 23 1.33 9.83 -10.45
N TYR A 24 0.29 9.77 -11.26
CA TYR A 24 -0.67 8.66 -11.19
C TYR A 24 -1.14 8.21 -12.58
N ILE A 25 -1.49 6.95 -12.69
CA ILE A 25 -2.18 6.40 -13.86
C ILE A 25 -3.68 6.43 -13.57
N ASP A 26 -4.07 5.94 -12.39
CA ASP A 26 -5.45 5.88 -11.92
C ASP A 26 -5.50 6.02 -10.40
N ILE A 27 -6.47 6.76 -9.90
CA ILE A 27 -6.72 6.94 -8.47
C ILE A 27 -8.07 6.30 -8.15
N ARG A 28 -8.04 5.31 -7.27
CA ARG A 28 -9.23 4.61 -6.81
C ARG A 28 -9.45 4.92 -5.34
N ALA A 29 -10.29 5.92 -5.09
CA ALA A 29 -10.79 6.25 -3.78
C ALA A 29 -12.18 5.64 -3.65
N ILE A 30 -12.31 4.58 -2.84
CA ILE A 30 -13.56 3.84 -2.69
C ILE A 30 -14.21 4.26 -1.38
N ASP A 31 -15.56 4.46 -1.41
CA ASP A 31 -16.39 4.75 -0.26
C ASP A 31 -15.92 6.04 0.46
N ARG A 32 -15.71 6.02 1.76
CA ARG A 32 -15.29 7.19 2.57
C ARG A 32 -13.92 7.78 2.18
N PHE A 33 -13.13 7.08 1.42
CA PHE A 33 -11.87 7.58 0.90
C PHE A 33 -12.04 8.65 -0.18
N GLU A 34 -13.21 8.75 -0.81
CA GLU A 34 -13.52 9.81 -1.78
C GLU A 34 -13.48 11.19 -1.14
N ASP A 35 -14.09 11.36 0.02
CA ASP A 35 -14.06 12.63 0.76
C ASP A 35 -12.63 13.04 1.12
N PHE A 36 -11.80 12.08 1.48
CA PHE A 36 -10.39 12.34 1.76
C PHE A 36 -9.62 12.73 0.50
N TYR A 37 -9.87 12.06 -0.62
CA TYR A 37 -9.26 12.39 -1.91
C TYR A 37 -9.61 13.82 -2.34
N GLN A 38 -10.87 14.21 -2.26
CA GLN A 38 -11.32 15.56 -2.58
C GLN A 38 -10.64 16.63 -1.72
N LYS A 39 -10.45 16.36 -0.42
CA LYS A 39 -9.69 17.26 0.47
C LYS A 39 -8.23 17.42 0.04
N VAL A 40 -7.58 16.34 -0.39
CA VAL A 40 -6.20 16.41 -0.89
C VAL A 40 -6.12 17.12 -2.23
N GLN A 41 -7.11 16.93 -3.12
CA GLN A 41 -7.19 17.67 -4.38
C GLN A 41 -7.37 19.17 -4.20
N ALA A 42 -8.09 19.59 -3.16
CA ALA A 42 -8.30 20.99 -2.83
C ALA A 42 -7.08 21.65 -2.16
N ASP A 43 -6.07 20.87 -1.80
CA ASP A 43 -4.85 21.38 -1.15
C ASP A 43 -3.91 22.03 -2.18
N PRO A 44 -3.65 23.34 -2.09
CA PRO A 44 -2.80 24.05 -3.05
C PRO A 44 -1.32 23.61 -3.02
N SER A 45 -0.89 22.93 -1.95
CA SER A 45 0.47 22.38 -1.84
C SER A 45 0.63 21.04 -2.57
N VAL A 46 -0.46 20.45 -3.09
CA VAL A 46 -0.46 19.16 -3.75
C VAL A 46 -0.82 19.30 -5.23
N SER A 47 0.07 18.82 -6.09
CA SER A 47 -0.13 18.76 -7.54
C SER A 47 -0.40 17.34 -8.00
N PHE A 48 -1.33 17.18 -8.93
CA PHE A 48 -1.67 15.89 -9.54
C PHE A 48 -1.29 15.89 -11.01
N ILE A 49 -0.51 14.90 -11.43
CA ILE A 49 -0.09 14.73 -12.82
C ILE A 49 -0.46 13.33 -13.29
N LYS A 50 -1.42 13.24 -14.20
CA LYS A 50 -1.80 11.97 -14.80
C LYS A 50 -0.74 11.51 -15.78
N SER A 51 0.13 10.64 -15.32
CA SER A 51 1.30 10.19 -16.07
C SER A 51 1.85 8.89 -15.54
N LYS A 52 2.30 8.05 -16.44
CA LYS A 52 3.28 7.01 -16.10
C LYS A 52 4.67 7.66 -16.18
N VAL A 53 5.36 7.79 -15.06
CA VAL A 53 6.76 8.22 -15.04
C VAL A 53 7.59 7.22 -15.85
N ALA A 54 8.23 7.71 -16.92
CA ALA A 54 8.95 6.85 -17.85
C ALA A 54 10.37 6.56 -17.38
N ARG A 55 10.99 7.53 -16.69
CA ARG A 55 12.37 7.45 -16.21
C ARG A 55 12.54 8.36 -15.00
N ILE A 56 13.40 7.95 -14.09
CA ILE A 56 13.97 8.79 -13.03
C ILE A 56 15.47 8.79 -13.23
N SER A 57 16.10 9.97 -13.23
CA SER A 57 17.54 10.18 -13.29
C SER A 57 17.97 11.10 -12.17
N GLU A 58 19.26 11.29 -11.99
CA GLU A 58 19.82 12.30 -11.08
C GLU A 58 20.29 13.52 -11.87
N ASP A 59 20.19 14.69 -11.27
CA ASP A 59 20.83 15.92 -11.76
C ASP A 59 22.28 16.03 -11.24
N GLU A 60 22.95 17.12 -11.57
CA GLU A 60 24.35 17.40 -11.16
C GLU A 60 24.50 17.55 -9.64
N ASN A 61 23.42 17.82 -8.91
CA ASN A 61 23.37 17.96 -7.47
C ASN A 61 22.95 16.69 -6.74
N GLY A 62 22.64 15.60 -7.47
CA GLY A 62 22.16 14.34 -6.93
C GLY A 62 20.65 14.33 -6.66
N ASN A 63 19.90 15.33 -7.10
CA ASN A 63 18.44 15.33 -6.94
C ASN A 63 17.77 14.44 -7.99
N PRO A 64 16.70 13.73 -7.62
CA PRO A 64 15.95 12.90 -8.55
C PRO A 64 15.15 13.75 -9.54
N VAL A 65 15.25 13.42 -10.80
CA VAL A 65 14.53 14.09 -11.91
C VAL A 65 13.55 13.12 -12.54
N CYS A 66 12.27 13.44 -12.49
CA CYS A 66 11.20 12.66 -13.10
C CYS A 66 10.95 13.09 -14.56
N TRP A 67 10.91 12.11 -15.46
CA TRP A 67 10.65 12.28 -16.89
C TRP A 67 9.38 11.57 -17.27
N GLY A 68 8.53 12.20 -18.04
CA GLY A 68 7.32 11.56 -18.53
C GLY A 68 6.49 12.43 -19.47
N VAL A 69 5.28 11.96 -19.72
CA VAL A 69 4.28 12.67 -20.51
C VAL A 69 3.01 12.79 -19.68
N ASN A 70 2.55 14.02 -19.47
CA ASN A 70 1.22 14.24 -18.92
C ASN A 70 0.18 13.82 -19.97
N THR A 71 -0.64 12.82 -19.65
CA THR A 71 -1.60 12.24 -20.58
C THR A 71 -2.83 13.12 -20.81
N GLU A 72 -3.12 14.07 -19.94
CA GLU A 72 -4.25 15.00 -20.10
C GLU A 72 -3.95 16.15 -21.08
N GLY A 73 -2.68 16.47 -21.29
CA GLY A 73 -2.29 17.54 -22.21
C GLY A 73 -1.24 17.12 -23.23
N TYR A 74 -0.85 15.85 -23.25
CA TYR A 74 0.20 15.28 -24.11
C TYR A 74 1.53 16.05 -24.07
N LYS A 75 1.80 16.73 -22.92
CA LYS A 75 3.01 17.52 -22.74
C LYS A 75 4.08 16.68 -22.05
N ARG A 76 5.27 16.67 -22.64
CA ARG A 76 6.45 16.12 -21.96
C ARG A 76 6.83 17.00 -20.79
N TYR A 77 7.28 16.37 -19.71
CA TYR A 77 7.83 17.06 -18.57
C TYR A 77 9.17 16.45 -18.15
N THR A 78 9.97 17.30 -17.53
CA THR A 78 11.22 16.95 -16.87
C THR A 78 11.25 17.80 -15.60
N THR A 79 11.01 17.16 -14.46
CA THR A 79 10.82 17.89 -13.20
C THR A 79 11.78 17.35 -12.14
N PRO A 80 12.67 18.21 -11.60
CA PRO A 80 13.50 17.87 -10.45
C PRO A 80 12.66 17.88 -9.17
N HIS A 81 13.07 17.05 -8.23
CA HIS A 81 12.48 16.94 -6.89
C HIS A 81 13.57 16.72 -5.86
N ASP A 82 13.33 17.10 -4.61
CA ASP A 82 14.24 16.81 -3.50
C ASP A 82 14.15 15.34 -3.08
N LEU A 83 12.96 14.73 -3.24
CA LEU A 83 12.71 13.35 -2.90
C LEU A 83 11.65 12.74 -3.85
N VAL A 84 11.89 11.51 -4.27
CA VAL A 84 10.91 10.70 -5.00
C VAL A 84 10.59 9.43 -4.21
N VAL A 85 9.31 9.21 -3.95
CA VAL A 85 8.80 8.00 -3.29
C VAL A 85 8.16 7.08 -4.32
N LEU A 86 8.70 5.88 -4.47
CA LEU A 86 8.14 4.85 -5.34
C LEU A 86 7.04 4.08 -4.60
N ALA A 87 5.78 4.34 -4.97
CA ALA A 87 4.62 3.67 -4.38
C ALA A 87 4.36 2.32 -5.09
N VAL A 88 5.27 1.38 -4.94
CA VAL A 88 5.31 0.11 -5.70
C VAL A 88 4.45 -1.02 -5.11
N GLY A 89 3.79 -0.78 -3.99
CA GLY A 89 2.93 -1.77 -3.34
C GLY A 89 3.41 -2.21 -1.96
N MET A 90 2.95 -3.38 -1.54
CA MET A 90 3.23 -3.95 -0.23
C MET A 90 3.60 -5.42 -0.38
N GLU A 91 4.69 -5.83 0.24
CA GLU A 91 5.06 -7.23 0.42
C GLU A 91 4.90 -7.63 1.88
N PRO A 92 4.58 -8.91 2.17
CA PRO A 92 4.50 -9.37 3.56
C PRO A 92 5.89 -9.49 4.17
N SER A 93 6.07 -8.98 5.39
CA SER A 93 7.35 -9.06 6.11
C SER A 93 7.75 -10.50 6.52
N VAL A 94 6.83 -11.44 6.41
CA VAL A 94 7.08 -12.87 6.62
C VAL A 94 7.72 -13.55 5.41
N LYS A 95 7.80 -12.90 4.27
CA LYS A 95 8.47 -13.41 3.08
C LYS A 95 9.96 -13.66 3.37
N GLY A 96 10.41 -14.88 3.15
CA GLY A 96 11.80 -15.28 3.41
C GLY A 96 12.14 -15.60 4.88
N ILE A 97 11.17 -15.51 5.79
CA ILE A 97 11.32 -15.94 7.19
C ILE A 97 10.92 -17.42 7.27
N ASN A 98 11.76 -18.23 7.93
CA ASN A 98 11.40 -19.61 8.23
C ASN A 98 10.39 -19.65 9.38
N ILE A 99 9.10 -19.80 9.02
CA ILE A 99 8.02 -19.94 10.01
C ILE A 99 7.91 -21.45 10.35
N PRO A 100 7.92 -21.82 11.65
CA PRO A 100 7.76 -23.21 12.04
C PRO A 100 6.45 -23.83 11.52
N GLY A 101 6.51 -25.04 11.03
CA GLY A 101 5.39 -25.76 10.42
C GLY A 101 5.38 -25.68 8.89
N HIS A 102 4.42 -26.40 8.28
CA HIS A 102 4.20 -26.32 6.85
C HIS A 102 3.20 -25.18 6.56
N ILE A 103 3.68 -24.12 5.91
CA ILE A 103 2.86 -22.96 5.60
C ILE A 103 2.87 -22.76 4.09
N VAL A 104 1.68 -22.76 3.49
CA VAL A 104 1.48 -22.43 2.08
C VAL A 104 1.36 -20.92 1.93
N ALA A 105 2.15 -20.35 1.07
CA ALA A 105 2.13 -18.95 0.70
C ALA A 105 2.01 -18.79 -0.82
N ASP A 106 1.43 -17.68 -1.25
CA ASP A 106 1.35 -17.34 -2.66
C ASP A 106 2.71 -16.91 -3.24
N SER A 107 2.75 -16.63 -4.54
CA SER A 107 3.98 -16.21 -5.25
C SER A 107 4.57 -14.89 -4.72
N SER A 108 3.78 -14.08 -4.05
CA SER A 108 4.21 -12.83 -3.40
C SER A 108 4.68 -13.03 -1.96
N GLY A 109 4.43 -14.21 -1.38
CA GLY A 109 4.80 -14.57 -0.02
C GLY A 109 3.69 -14.33 1.02
N PHE A 110 2.46 -13.99 0.61
CA PHE A 110 1.32 -13.91 1.51
C PHE A 110 0.84 -15.31 1.90
N ILE A 111 0.52 -15.49 3.19
CA ILE A 111 0.01 -16.76 3.72
C ILE A 111 -1.38 -17.02 3.19
N GLU A 112 -1.55 -18.10 2.44
CA GLU A 112 -2.84 -18.49 1.90
C GLU A 112 -3.75 -19.14 2.95
N ALA A 113 -5.06 -19.04 2.73
CA ALA A 113 -6.05 -19.75 3.53
C ALA A 113 -6.20 -21.20 3.04
N ASP A 114 -5.10 -21.96 3.09
CA ASP A 114 -5.03 -23.34 2.62
C ASP A 114 -5.30 -24.34 3.75
N PRO A 115 -6.13 -25.37 3.54
CA PRO A 115 -6.33 -26.47 4.48
C PRO A 115 -5.03 -27.19 4.87
N ALA A 116 -4.01 -27.22 3.97
CA ALA A 116 -2.71 -27.80 4.25
C ALA A 116 -1.94 -27.06 5.36
N ASN A 117 -2.27 -25.82 5.64
CA ASN A 117 -1.72 -25.05 6.78
C ASN A 117 -2.24 -25.54 8.15
N GLY A 118 -3.17 -26.51 8.16
CA GLY A 118 -3.74 -27.07 9.40
C GLY A 118 -4.46 -25.99 10.23
N ALA A 119 -3.96 -25.74 11.45
CA ALA A 119 -4.49 -24.76 12.37
C ALA A 119 -3.76 -23.40 12.31
N VAL A 120 -2.93 -23.15 11.28
CA VAL A 120 -2.23 -21.88 11.09
C VAL A 120 -3.01 -21.00 10.12
N PHE A 121 -3.27 -19.78 10.53
CA PHE A 121 -4.06 -18.81 9.75
C PHE A 121 -3.27 -17.51 9.59
N GLY A 122 -3.11 -17.06 8.34
CA GLY A 122 -2.62 -15.72 8.04
C GLY A 122 -3.66 -14.65 8.41
N ALA A 123 -3.22 -13.56 9.02
CA ALA A 123 -4.06 -12.42 9.38
C ALA A 123 -3.40 -11.09 8.99
N GLY A 124 -4.23 -10.09 8.68
CA GLY A 124 -3.74 -8.76 8.33
C GLY A 124 -2.80 -8.78 7.12
N CYS A 125 -1.74 -7.99 7.18
CA CYS A 125 -0.77 -7.86 6.08
C CYS A 125 0.14 -9.08 5.89
N ALA A 126 0.03 -10.11 6.72
CA ALA A 126 0.64 -11.41 6.45
C ALA A 126 -0.18 -12.23 5.43
N SER A 127 -1.49 -11.98 5.31
CA SER A 127 -2.38 -12.68 4.38
C SER A 127 -2.64 -11.94 3.07
N ASN A 128 -2.64 -10.62 3.09
CA ASN A 128 -2.88 -9.77 1.91
C ASN A 128 -2.37 -8.35 2.14
N ALA A 129 -2.15 -7.60 1.05
CA ALA A 129 -1.88 -6.17 1.12
C ALA A 129 -3.17 -5.41 1.50
N LEU A 130 -3.33 -5.08 2.79
CA LEU A 130 -4.56 -4.54 3.37
C LEU A 130 -4.33 -3.16 4.00
N ASP A 131 -5.39 -2.33 3.97
CA ASP A 131 -5.48 -1.15 4.84
C ASP A 131 -5.79 -1.56 6.30
N VAL A 132 -5.72 -0.59 7.23
CA VAL A 132 -5.90 -0.86 8.67
C VAL A 132 -7.27 -1.49 8.96
N ASN A 133 -8.35 -0.99 8.35
CA ASN A 133 -9.70 -1.51 8.59
C ASN A 133 -9.82 -2.98 8.14
N ARG A 134 -9.37 -3.27 6.94
CA ARG A 134 -9.38 -4.64 6.40
C ARG A 134 -8.44 -5.57 7.15
N ALA A 135 -7.30 -5.06 7.64
CA ALA A 135 -6.38 -5.85 8.46
C ALA A 135 -7.04 -6.30 9.77
N VAL A 136 -7.78 -5.39 10.44
CA VAL A 136 -8.55 -5.73 11.66
C VAL A 136 -9.66 -6.74 11.35
N GLN A 137 -10.40 -6.57 10.26
CA GLN A 137 -11.42 -7.55 9.84
C GLN A 137 -10.81 -8.93 9.53
N SER A 138 -9.67 -8.95 8.85
CA SER A 138 -8.92 -10.18 8.57
C SER A 138 -8.49 -10.88 9.86
N ALA A 139 -8.00 -10.14 10.84
CA ALA A 139 -7.62 -10.70 12.14
C ALA A 139 -8.83 -11.32 12.88
N THR A 140 -9.99 -10.66 12.84
CA THR A 140 -11.24 -11.19 13.41
C THR A 140 -11.65 -12.49 12.70
N ALA A 141 -11.56 -12.54 11.38
CA ALA A 141 -11.87 -13.75 10.61
C ALA A 141 -10.90 -14.90 10.93
N ALA A 142 -9.61 -14.63 11.06
CA ALA A 142 -8.62 -15.63 11.44
C ALA A 142 -8.86 -16.18 12.86
N ALA A 143 -9.19 -15.30 13.82
CA ALA A 143 -9.55 -15.71 15.17
C ALA A 143 -10.78 -16.62 15.21
N LEU A 144 -11.82 -16.29 14.42
CA LEU A 144 -13.04 -17.12 14.30
C LEU A 144 -12.69 -18.52 13.74
N ARG A 145 -11.85 -18.60 12.74
CA ARG A 145 -11.39 -19.89 12.19
C ARG A 145 -10.63 -20.70 13.23
N ALA A 146 -9.75 -20.08 14.01
CA ALA A 146 -9.04 -20.75 15.08
C ALA A 146 -9.99 -21.33 16.14
N ILE A 147 -11.01 -20.57 16.57
CA ILE A 147 -12.05 -21.03 17.48
C ILE A 147 -12.83 -22.23 16.89
N GLN A 148 -13.14 -22.20 15.62
CA GLN A 148 -13.83 -23.31 14.94
C GLN A 148 -13.01 -24.58 14.93
N VAL A 149 -11.67 -24.49 14.74
CA VAL A 149 -10.78 -25.65 14.81
C VAL A 149 -10.74 -26.23 16.22
N VAL A 150 -10.54 -25.40 17.24
CA VAL A 150 -10.53 -25.83 18.64
C VAL A 150 -11.84 -26.53 19.02
N ASN A 151 -12.99 -25.97 18.63
CA ASN A 151 -14.30 -26.56 18.92
C ASN A 151 -14.53 -27.90 18.17
N LYS A 152 -13.95 -28.08 16.99
CA LYS A 152 -14.04 -29.35 16.25
C LYS A 152 -13.21 -30.43 16.93
N VAL A 153 -12.01 -30.11 17.38
CA VAL A 153 -11.15 -31.04 18.11
C VAL A 153 -11.81 -31.47 19.42
N ALA A 154 -12.28 -30.51 20.23
CA ALA A 154 -12.95 -30.81 21.49
C ALA A 154 -14.20 -31.70 21.34
N LYS A 155 -14.94 -31.58 20.21
CA LYS A 155 -16.10 -32.46 19.92
C LYS A 155 -15.69 -33.84 19.41
N ALA A 156 -14.52 -34.01 18.87
CA ALA A 156 -14.03 -35.31 18.39
C ALA A 156 -13.41 -36.15 19.53
N GLU A 157 -13.03 -35.48 20.64
CA GLU A 157 -12.47 -36.12 21.83
C GLU A 157 -13.52 -36.45 22.92
N ALA A 158 -14.75 -35.97 22.75
CA ALA A 158 -15.89 -36.21 23.65
C ALA A 158 -16.79 -37.34 23.17
#